data_710e5fc57bb235bd14bc44e24d177e5a
#
_entry.id   710e5fc57bb235bd14bc44e24d177e5a
#
_cell.length_a   1.000
_cell.length_b   1.000
_cell.length_c   1.000
_cell.angle_alpha   90.00
_cell.angle_beta   90.00
_cell.angle_gamma   90.00
#
_symmetry.space_group_name_H-M   'P 1'
#
loop_
_entity.id
_entity.type
_entity.pdbx_description
1 polymer ?
#
loop_
_entity_poly.entity_id
_entity_poly.type
_entity_poly.pdbx_seq_one_letter_code
_entity_poly.pdbx_strand_id
1 'polypeptide(L)'
;MNRSNSRRVKDIKLNSLLEITKAINNNFSTSQLLDIFKDILENQLKIGKLVLFSNSENGWICLLQYGVGDEYNSINVETDLLPIKDIGTINFSEKTLSKSFEIVIPVYHKSQPLAYVLIGDLEDKVEVSPAIKHLNFVQILTNIIVVAIENKKLAKESIQQAAMKKELELASEMQNMLFPSTLPHNDILDTAAFYLPHQQVGGDYYDFIELNDNEFAFCMGDVSGKGVAAALLMSNFQANLRVLFHHTTSLTELIHQLNAKVLASAKGEKFITLFIAKYNTATRTLTYINAAHNPPILATPHGAIILDVGCTGLGMFEEIPQIKEGVVVTIPKTTIVCYTDGLVELENNAGEDFGIESLKALILKHIDLDMQSLNKRIIDTLIDYKQSKSYIDDIALFSLKIS
;
A
#
# COMPACT_ATOMS: atom_id res chain seq x y z
N MET A 1 37.14 -38.44 39.93
CA MET A 1 35.80 -38.47 39.36
C MET A 1 35.41 -37.22 38.54
N ASN A 2 36.06 -36.04 38.65
CA ASN A 2 35.61 -34.81 37.98
C ASN A 2 35.92 -34.61 36.50
N ARG A 3 36.95 -35.22 35.88
CA ARG A 3 37.29 -35.00 34.46
C ARG A 3 36.36 -35.71 33.46
N SER A 4 35.84 -36.88 33.79
CA SER A 4 34.91 -37.67 32.94
C SER A 4 33.54 -37.00 32.86
N ASN A 5 33.04 -36.42 33.94
CA ASN A 5 31.75 -35.74 34.00
C ASN A 5 31.78 -34.41 33.24
N SER A 6 32.88 -33.66 33.33
CA SER A 6 33.05 -32.39 32.61
C SER A 6 33.13 -32.60 31.10
N ARG A 7 33.74 -33.69 30.63
CA ARG A 7 33.80 -34.05 29.19
C ARG A 7 32.42 -34.43 28.64
N ARG A 8 31.68 -35.25 29.40
CA ARG A 8 30.30 -35.64 29.03
C ARG A 8 29.35 -34.47 28.89
N VAL A 9 29.42 -33.48 29.77
CA VAL A 9 28.60 -32.27 29.73
C VAL A 9 28.94 -31.39 28.51
N LYS A 10 30.24 -31.28 28.15
CA LYS A 10 30.68 -30.57 26.95
C LYS A 10 30.15 -31.24 25.67
N ASP A 11 30.21 -32.55 25.62
CA ASP A 11 29.72 -33.32 24.46
C ASP A 11 28.20 -33.18 24.27
N ILE A 12 27.42 -33.20 25.37
CA ILE A 12 25.97 -32.94 25.32
C ILE A 12 25.70 -31.55 24.74
N LYS A 13 26.35 -30.50 25.26
CA LYS A 13 26.16 -29.13 24.78
C LYS A 13 26.49 -28.96 23.29
N LEU A 14 27.58 -29.58 22.83
CA LEU A 14 27.98 -29.53 21.42
C LEU A 14 26.97 -30.26 20.51
N ASN A 15 26.53 -31.45 20.94
CA ASN A 15 25.53 -32.21 20.20
C ASN A 15 24.18 -31.51 20.11
N SER A 16 23.72 -30.88 21.19
CA SER A 16 22.49 -30.08 21.20
C SER A 16 22.55 -28.88 20.26
N LEU A 17 23.68 -28.16 20.22
CA LEU A 17 23.86 -27.07 19.25
C LEU A 17 23.86 -27.58 17.81
N LEU A 18 24.50 -28.72 17.56
CA LEU A 18 24.53 -29.34 16.23
C LEU A 18 23.12 -29.80 15.78
N GLU A 19 22.36 -30.38 16.71
CA GLU A 19 20.99 -30.83 16.47
C GLU A 19 20.08 -29.67 16.07
N ILE A 20 20.08 -28.59 16.87
CA ILE A 20 19.28 -27.38 16.55
C ILE A 20 19.73 -26.74 15.23
N THR A 21 21.05 -26.62 15.01
CA THR A 21 21.56 -26.05 13.76
C THR A 21 21.13 -26.87 12.55
N LYS A 22 21.16 -28.20 12.65
CA LYS A 22 20.65 -29.10 11.60
C LYS A 22 19.14 -28.93 11.39
N ALA A 23 18.36 -28.82 12.45
CA ALA A 23 16.91 -28.61 12.37
C ALA A 23 16.57 -27.28 11.67
N ILE A 24 17.30 -26.22 11.98
CA ILE A 24 17.16 -24.91 11.33
C ILE A 24 17.50 -25.01 9.83
N ASN A 25 18.64 -25.63 9.49
CA ASN A 25 19.08 -25.80 8.10
C ASN A 25 18.14 -26.71 7.28
N ASN A 26 17.51 -27.68 7.93
CA ASN A 26 16.49 -28.53 7.32
C ASN A 26 15.09 -27.87 7.30
N ASN A 27 15.00 -26.59 7.66
CA ASN A 27 13.79 -25.80 7.62
C ASN A 27 12.62 -26.38 8.46
N PHE A 28 12.90 -26.96 9.62
CA PHE A 28 11.89 -27.48 10.53
C PHE A 28 10.87 -26.40 10.92
N SER A 29 9.63 -26.77 11.19
CA SER A 29 8.58 -25.83 11.61
C SER A 29 8.92 -25.20 12.98
N THR A 30 8.27 -24.06 13.30
CA THR A 30 8.43 -23.42 14.61
C THR A 30 8.11 -24.39 15.75
N SER A 31 7.03 -25.19 15.60
CA SER A 31 6.67 -26.21 16.60
C SER A 31 7.79 -27.24 16.79
N GLN A 32 8.32 -27.79 15.70
CA GLN A 32 9.42 -28.76 15.75
C GLN A 32 10.70 -28.19 16.38
N LEU A 33 11.02 -26.91 16.10
CA LEU A 33 12.17 -26.25 16.73
C LEU A 33 11.95 -26.05 18.23
N LEU A 34 10.74 -25.71 18.66
CA LEU A 34 10.38 -25.57 20.07
C LEU A 34 10.36 -26.94 20.79
N ASP A 35 9.93 -28.00 20.11
CA ASP A 35 9.95 -29.36 20.67
C ASP A 35 11.40 -29.83 20.93
N ILE A 36 12.33 -29.61 19.98
CA ILE A 36 13.75 -29.90 20.16
C ILE A 36 14.33 -29.06 21.30
N PHE A 37 14.02 -27.74 21.33
CA PHE A 37 14.45 -26.86 22.38
C PHE A 37 13.99 -27.34 23.78
N LYS A 38 12.71 -27.72 23.87
CA LYS A 38 12.14 -28.31 25.08
C LYS A 38 12.87 -29.58 25.49
N ASP A 39 13.07 -30.52 24.57
CA ASP A 39 13.77 -31.78 24.86
C ASP A 39 15.17 -31.57 25.42
N ILE A 40 15.93 -30.65 24.79
CA ILE A 40 17.27 -30.31 25.26
C ILE A 40 17.24 -29.75 26.69
N LEU A 41 16.34 -28.81 26.96
CA LEU A 41 16.29 -28.17 28.29
C LEU A 41 15.74 -29.11 29.36
N GLU A 42 14.64 -29.78 29.10
CA GLU A 42 13.95 -30.65 30.03
C GLU A 42 14.71 -31.98 30.28
N ASN A 43 15.05 -32.67 29.19
CA ASN A 43 15.58 -34.06 29.27
C ASN A 43 17.10 -34.09 29.36
N GLN A 44 17.82 -33.25 28.62
CA GLN A 44 19.29 -33.30 28.57
C GLN A 44 19.94 -32.42 29.62
N LEU A 45 19.39 -31.22 29.90
CA LEU A 45 19.92 -30.29 30.89
C LEU A 45 19.20 -30.38 32.27
N LYS A 46 18.10 -31.12 32.33
CA LYS A 46 17.32 -31.31 33.57
C LYS A 46 16.79 -30.01 34.20
N ILE A 47 16.38 -29.08 33.33
CA ILE A 47 15.72 -27.85 33.77
C ILE A 47 14.23 -28.17 33.98
N GLY A 48 13.75 -28.04 35.23
CA GLY A 48 12.40 -28.51 35.61
C GLY A 48 11.27 -27.58 35.16
N LYS A 49 11.53 -26.27 35.04
CA LYS A 49 10.52 -25.27 34.72
C LYS A 49 11.02 -24.27 33.70
N LEU A 50 10.15 -23.94 32.73
CA LEU A 50 10.45 -22.94 31.73
C LEU A 50 9.18 -22.26 31.21
N VAL A 51 9.30 -20.95 30.96
CA VAL A 51 8.35 -20.18 30.14
C VAL A 51 9.14 -19.31 29.18
N LEU A 52 8.77 -19.36 27.89
CA LEU A 52 9.31 -18.54 26.83
C LEU A 52 8.24 -17.58 26.31
N PHE A 53 8.40 -16.30 26.57
CA PHE A 53 7.62 -15.24 25.95
C PHE A 53 8.34 -14.69 24.73
N SER A 54 7.59 -14.42 23.67
CA SER A 54 8.09 -13.76 22.47
C SER A 54 7.21 -12.59 22.07
N ASN A 55 7.84 -11.56 21.53
CA ASN A 55 7.12 -10.42 20.97
C ASN A 55 6.46 -10.81 19.65
N SER A 56 5.20 -10.42 19.46
CA SER A 56 4.43 -10.60 18.24
C SER A 56 3.74 -9.30 17.85
N GLU A 57 3.14 -9.23 16.66
CA GLU A 57 2.38 -8.06 16.19
C GLU A 57 1.25 -7.64 17.14
N ASN A 58 0.65 -8.62 17.83
CA ASN A 58 -0.45 -8.41 18.76
C ASN A 58 0.00 -8.33 20.22
N GLY A 59 1.30 -8.11 20.49
CA GLY A 59 1.87 -8.06 21.82
C GLY A 59 2.64 -9.33 22.20
N TRP A 60 2.90 -9.51 23.49
CA TRP A 60 3.69 -10.62 24.02
C TRP A 60 2.85 -11.89 24.12
N ILE A 61 3.38 -13.00 23.59
CA ILE A 61 2.74 -14.32 23.63
C ILE A 61 3.67 -15.34 24.28
N CYS A 62 3.09 -16.34 24.95
CA CYS A 62 3.83 -17.49 25.43
C CYS A 62 4.00 -18.51 24.29
N LEU A 63 5.25 -18.73 23.84
CA LEU A 63 5.58 -19.68 22.79
C LEU A 63 5.79 -21.10 23.31
N LEU A 64 6.33 -21.23 24.50
CA LEU A 64 6.64 -22.54 25.10
C LEU A 64 6.55 -22.44 26.62
N GLN A 65 5.98 -23.47 27.22
CA GLN A 65 5.96 -23.65 28.67
C GLN A 65 6.02 -25.12 29.03
N TYR A 66 6.66 -25.43 30.14
CA TYR A 66 6.59 -26.75 30.76
C TYR A 66 6.99 -26.67 32.25
N GLY A 67 6.56 -27.65 33.04
CA GLY A 67 6.84 -27.71 34.49
C GLY A 67 6.17 -26.61 35.31
N VAL A 68 5.28 -25.82 34.75
CA VAL A 68 4.57 -24.70 35.39
C VAL A 68 3.07 -24.92 35.39
N GLY A 69 2.37 -24.42 36.43
CA GLY A 69 0.91 -24.30 36.44
C GLY A 69 0.44 -23.01 35.76
N ASP A 70 -0.76 -22.54 36.10
CA ASP A 70 -1.34 -21.32 35.52
C ASP A 70 -0.70 -20.01 36.06
N GLU A 71 0.30 -20.10 36.89
CA GLU A 71 0.97 -18.97 37.56
C GLU A 71 1.61 -18.00 36.55
N TYR A 72 2.08 -18.50 35.38
CA TYR A 72 2.72 -17.68 34.35
C TYR A 72 1.74 -16.73 33.65
N ASN A 73 0.44 -16.99 33.71
CA ASN A 73 -0.59 -16.13 33.12
C ASN A 73 -0.69 -14.77 33.85
N SER A 74 -0.16 -14.70 35.09
CA SER A 74 -0.12 -13.46 35.88
C SER A 74 1.07 -12.55 35.51
N ILE A 75 2.00 -13.01 34.67
CA ILE A 75 3.19 -12.26 34.29
C ILE A 75 2.81 -11.25 33.21
N ASN A 76 2.98 -9.97 33.53
CA ASN A 76 2.91 -8.92 32.52
C ASN A 76 4.32 -8.61 32.02
N VAL A 77 4.61 -9.02 30.77
CA VAL A 77 5.96 -8.86 30.19
C VAL A 77 6.37 -7.40 30.12
N GLU A 78 5.43 -6.48 29.86
CA GLU A 78 5.73 -5.05 29.70
C GLU A 78 6.16 -4.40 31.02
N THR A 79 5.50 -4.73 32.11
CA THR A 79 5.81 -4.17 33.40
C THR A 79 6.88 -4.94 34.16
N ASP A 80 6.91 -6.27 34.03
CA ASP A 80 7.69 -7.14 34.87
C ASP A 80 9.03 -7.54 34.26
N LEU A 81 9.11 -7.67 32.91
CA LEU A 81 10.28 -8.19 32.23
C LEU A 81 11.01 -7.16 31.35
N LEU A 82 10.33 -6.20 30.70
CA LEU A 82 10.98 -5.18 29.88
C LEU A 82 12.07 -4.34 30.60
N PRO A 83 11.97 -4.05 31.90
CA PRO A 83 13.03 -3.38 32.65
C PRO A 83 14.32 -4.21 32.74
N ILE A 84 14.25 -5.55 32.57
CA ILE A 84 15.38 -6.47 32.74
C ILE A 84 16.13 -6.58 31.42
N LYS A 85 17.32 -5.99 31.37
CA LYS A 85 18.14 -5.95 30.14
C LYS A 85 19.22 -7.03 30.09
N ASP A 86 19.63 -7.53 31.24
CA ASP A 86 20.67 -8.52 31.35
C ASP A 86 20.14 -9.78 32.06
N ILE A 87 20.89 -10.89 31.89
CA ILE A 87 20.57 -12.11 32.62
C ILE A 87 20.64 -11.83 34.13
N GLY A 88 19.56 -12.11 34.83
CA GLY A 88 19.46 -11.84 36.25
C GLY A 88 18.70 -12.88 37.00
N THR A 89 18.94 -12.90 38.32
CA THR A 89 18.04 -13.57 39.27
C THR A 89 16.81 -12.71 39.51
N ILE A 90 15.66 -13.31 39.47
CA ILE A 90 14.39 -12.60 39.65
C ILE A 90 14.18 -12.39 41.15
N ASN A 91 14.40 -11.18 41.65
CA ASN A 91 13.98 -10.75 42.96
C ASN A 91 12.71 -9.89 42.85
N PHE A 92 11.58 -10.53 42.64
CA PHE A 92 10.30 -9.83 42.79
C PHE A 92 10.05 -9.55 44.27
N SER A 93 10.09 -8.29 44.64
CA SER A 93 9.89 -7.85 46.05
C SER A 93 8.47 -8.03 46.57
N GLU A 94 7.50 -8.30 45.68
CA GLU A 94 6.10 -8.57 46.06
C GLU A 94 5.45 -9.59 45.12
N LYS A 95 4.95 -10.69 45.75
CA LYS A 95 3.95 -11.65 45.25
C LYS A 95 4.40 -12.78 44.33
N THR A 96 4.07 -14.00 44.77
CA THR A 96 3.85 -15.27 44.05
C THR A 96 4.86 -15.70 42.96
N LEU A 97 5.36 -14.81 42.12
CA LEU A 97 6.26 -15.11 40.99
C LEU A 97 7.69 -15.43 41.42
N SER A 98 8.21 -14.83 42.47
CA SER A 98 9.56 -15.10 43.00
C SER A 98 9.75 -16.51 43.56
N LYS A 99 8.64 -17.25 43.75
CA LYS A 99 8.69 -18.65 44.21
C LYS A 99 8.74 -19.65 43.08
N SER A 100 8.40 -19.24 41.84
CA SER A 100 8.27 -20.14 40.69
C SER A 100 9.43 -20.08 39.72
N PHE A 101 10.11 -18.93 39.58
CA PHE A 101 11.23 -18.73 38.65
C PHE A 101 12.42 -18.05 39.34
N GLU A 102 13.62 -18.56 39.02
CA GLU A 102 14.87 -18.06 39.62
C GLU A 102 15.63 -17.14 38.69
N ILE A 103 15.54 -17.38 37.37
CA ILE A 103 16.37 -16.74 36.34
C ILE A 103 15.51 -16.22 35.22
N VAL A 104 15.84 -15.01 34.76
CA VAL A 104 15.33 -14.45 33.51
C VAL A 104 16.48 -14.27 32.52
N ILE A 105 16.23 -14.68 31.27
CA ILE A 105 17.16 -14.52 30.14
C ILE A 105 16.47 -13.68 29.08
N PRO A 106 16.83 -12.40 28.94
CA PRO A 106 16.35 -11.58 27.86
C PRO A 106 17.07 -11.93 26.56
N VAL A 107 16.34 -11.91 25.44
CA VAL A 107 16.86 -12.08 24.08
C VAL A 107 16.61 -10.81 23.31
N TYR A 108 17.68 -10.22 22.80
CA TYR A 108 17.62 -8.97 22.03
C TYR A 108 18.08 -9.14 20.60
N HIS A 109 17.47 -8.40 19.69
CA HIS A 109 18.03 -8.09 18.38
C HIS A 109 18.36 -6.60 18.32
N LYS A 110 19.63 -6.26 18.24
CA LYS A 110 20.10 -4.87 18.41
C LYS A 110 19.65 -4.32 19.76
N SER A 111 18.76 -3.33 19.79
CA SER A 111 18.20 -2.71 21.00
C SER A 111 16.75 -3.14 21.29
N GLN A 112 16.15 -3.99 20.47
CA GLN A 112 14.76 -4.43 20.63
C GLN A 112 14.69 -5.80 21.30
N PRO A 113 13.89 -5.98 22.39
CA PRO A 113 13.68 -7.27 23.00
C PRO A 113 12.79 -8.15 22.10
N LEU A 114 13.29 -9.34 21.76
CA LEU A 114 12.56 -10.34 20.97
C LEU A 114 11.84 -11.35 21.85
N ALA A 115 12.46 -11.75 22.96
CA ALA A 115 11.92 -12.76 23.83
C ALA A 115 12.46 -12.64 25.26
N TYR A 116 11.75 -13.25 26.19
CA TYR A 116 12.18 -13.50 27.58
C TYR A 116 11.99 -14.95 27.92
N VAL A 117 13.04 -15.59 28.44
CA VAL A 117 12.96 -16.94 29.01
C VAL A 117 13.04 -16.84 30.51
N LEU A 118 12.07 -17.42 31.17
CA LEU A 118 12.01 -17.61 32.62
C LEU A 118 12.34 -19.07 32.92
N ILE A 119 13.26 -19.29 33.84
CA ILE A 119 13.70 -20.61 34.24
C ILE A 119 13.56 -20.74 35.77
N GLY A 120 12.98 -21.85 36.20
CA GLY A 120 12.92 -22.27 37.57
C GLY A 120 13.32 -23.73 37.70
N ASP A 121 14.05 -24.07 38.76
CA ASP A 121 14.42 -25.44 39.07
C ASP A 121 14.41 -25.58 40.59
N LEU A 122 13.27 -25.99 41.11
CA LEU A 122 12.94 -25.94 42.53
C LEU A 122 13.07 -27.28 43.23
N GLU A 123 13.88 -28.23 42.76
CA GLU A 123 14.23 -29.36 43.60
C GLU A 123 15.36 -28.98 44.56
N ASP A 124 14.97 -28.72 45.79
CA ASP A 124 15.81 -28.47 46.95
C ASP A 124 16.97 -29.48 47.11
N LYS A 125 18.17 -28.97 47.42
CA LYS A 125 19.28 -29.67 48.06
C LYS A 125 20.48 -30.10 47.22
N VAL A 126 20.82 -29.42 46.13
CA VAL A 126 22.15 -29.54 45.58
C VAL A 126 22.87 -28.20 45.66
N GLU A 127 24.17 -28.15 45.97
CA GLU A 127 24.98 -26.94 46.21
C GLU A 127 24.96 -25.88 45.12
N VAL A 128 24.51 -26.20 43.88
CA VAL A 128 24.28 -25.27 42.77
C VAL A 128 23.17 -25.80 41.89
N SER A 129 22.12 -25.00 41.63
CA SER A 129 21.04 -25.34 40.71
C SER A 129 21.56 -25.73 39.31
N PRO A 130 20.97 -26.76 38.65
CA PRO A 130 21.28 -27.11 37.26
C PRO A 130 21.14 -25.92 36.29
N ALA A 131 20.18 -25.05 36.50
CA ALA A 131 19.97 -23.86 35.70
C ALA A 131 21.20 -22.92 35.72
N ILE A 132 21.80 -22.67 36.88
CA ILE A 132 22.98 -21.82 37.05
C ILE A 132 24.22 -22.43 36.34
N LYS A 133 24.40 -23.75 36.40
CA LYS A 133 25.53 -24.42 35.76
C LYS A 133 25.52 -24.31 34.23
N HIS A 134 24.35 -24.12 33.65
CA HIS A 134 24.17 -24.13 32.20
C HIS A 134 23.72 -22.79 31.60
N LEU A 135 23.66 -21.74 32.40
CA LEU A 135 23.07 -20.44 32.08
C LEU A 135 23.55 -19.87 30.74
N ASN A 136 24.86 -19.75 30.53
CA ASN A 136 25.40 -19.25 29.25
C ASN A 136 25.05 -20.13 28.04
N PHE A 137 24.93 -21.43 28.24
CA PHE A 137 24.52 -22.35 27.19
C PHE A 137 23.05 -22.21 26.85
N VAL A 138 22.20 -22.09 27.85
CA VAL A 138 20.75 -21.86 27.68
C VAL A 138 20.52 -20.53 26.95
N GLN A 139 21.27 -19.47 27.33
CA GLN A 139 21.19 -18.19 26.64
C GLN A 139 21.54 -18.32 25.17
N ILE A 140 22.66 -18.98 24.83
CA ILE A 140 23.09 -19.19 23.44
C ILE A 140 22.01 -19.97 22.68
N LEU A 141 21.51 -21.04 23.25
CA LEU A 141 20.50 -21.91 22.67
C LEU A 141 19.19 -21.15 22.42
N THR A 142 18.75 -20.38 23.42
CA THR A 142 17.57 -19.52 23.30
C THR A 142 17.74 -18.48 22.20
N ASN A 143 18.88 -17.80 22.17
CA ASN A 143 19.15 -16.82 21.11
C ASN A 143 19.08 -17.44 19.73
N ILE A 144 19.68 -18.63 19.54
CA ILE A 144 19.66 -19.33 18.25
C ILE A 144 18.22 -19.67 17.85
N ILE A 145 17.43 -20.24 18.76
CA ILE A 145 16.04 -20.63 18.49
C ILE A 145 15.15 -19.44 18.21
N VAL A 146 15.18 -18.41 19.05
CA VAL A 146 14.34 -17.23 18.90
C VAL A 146 14.66 -16.47 17.60
N VAL A 147 15.94 -16.29 17.31
CA VAL A 147 16.35 -15.65 16.07
C VAL A 147 15.97 -16.49 14.85
N ALA A 148 16.08 -17.84 14.91
CA ALA A 148 15.65 -18.69 13.83
C ALA A 148 14.13 -18.63 13.60
N ILE A 149 13.32 -18.59 14.65
CA ILE A 149 11.86 -18.43 14.58
C ILE A 149 11.50 -17.08 13.96
N GLU A 150 12.15 -16.00 14.40
CA GLU A 150 11.91 -14.65 13.88
C GLU A 150 12.31 -14.52 12.40
N ASN A 151 13.49 -15.04 12.02
CA ASN A 151 13.91 -15.07 10.62
C ASN A 151 12.92 -15.84 9.73
N LYS A 152 12.34 -16.92 10.23
CA LYS A 152 11.33 -17.70 9.53
C LYS A 152 10.03 -16.92 9.33
N LYS A 153 9.60 -16.18 10.35
CA LYS A 153 8.43 -15.28 10.26
C LYS A 153 8.67 -14.21 9.20
N LEU A 154 9.79 -13.48 9.29
CA LEU A 154 10.16 -12.43 8.34
C LEU A 154 10.27 -12.96 6.91
N ALA A 155 10.85 -14.14 6.70
CA ALA A 155 10.93 -14.77 5.38
C ALA A 155 9.53 -15.07 4.81
N LYS A 156 8.61 -15.58 5.62
CA LYS A 156 7.22 -15.85 5.21
C LYS A 156 6.50 -14.56 4.83
N GLU A 157 6.61 -13.51 5.64
CA GLU A 157 6.02 -12.20 5.39
C GLU A 157 6.57 -11.59 4.08
N SER A 158 7.89 -11.65 3.87
CA SER A 158 8.53 -11.18 2.65
C SER A 158 8.01 -11.90 1.40
N ILE A 159 7.81 -13.22 1.46
CA ILE A 159 7.25 -14.00 0.35
C ILE A 159 5.80 -13.58 0.08
N GLN A 160 4.99 -13.38 1.12
CA GLN A 160 3.59 -12.93 0.97
C GLN A 160 3.51 -11.52 0.38
N GLN A 161 4.36 -10.60 0.83
CA GLN A 161 4.45 -9.25 0.27
C GLN A 161 4.88 -9.27 -1.19
N ALA A 162 5.85 -10.11 -1.56
CA ALA A 162 6.29 -10.25 -2.94
C ALA A 162 5.18 -10.82 -3.85
N ALA A 163 4.41 -11.82 -3.36
CA ALA A 163 3.28 -12.38 -4.09
C ALA A 163 2.18 -11.32 -4.29
N MET A 164 1.80 -10.60 -3.24
CA MET A 164 0.80 -9.53 -3.33
C MET A 164 1.22 -8.41 -4.28
N LYS A 165 2.50 -8.01 -4.23
CA LYS A 165 3.04 -7.02 -5.18
C LYS A 165 2.90 -7.50 -6.62
N LYS A 166 3.18 -8.77 -6.88
CA LYS A 166 3.05 -9.35 -8.22
C LYS A 166 1.61 -9.39 -8.72
N GLU A 167 0.65 -9.70 -7.85
CA GLU A 167 -0.78 -9.65 -8.18
C GLU A 167 -1.22 -8.22 -8.55
N LEU A 168 -0.75 -7.21 -7.81
CA LEU A 168 -1.04 -5.81 -8.10
C LEU A 168 -0.39 -5.33 -9.40
N GLU A 169 0.82 -5.79 -9.74
CA GLU A 169 1.46 -5.51 -11.04
C GLU A 169 0.62 -6.05 -12.20
N LEU A 170 0.09 -7.29 -12.08
CA LEU A 170 -0.80 -7.87 -13.09
C LEU A 170 -2.12 -7.09 -13.20
N ALA A 171 -2.70 -6.65 -12.07
CA ALA A 171 -3.90 -5.82 -12.08
C ALA A 171 -3.65 -4.48 -12.78
N SER A 172 -2.47 -3.88 -12.60
CA SER A 172 -2.05 -2.66 -13.30
C SER A 172 -1.94 -2.88 -14.82
N GLU A 173 -1.33 -3.98 -15.24
CA GLU A 173 -1.26 -4.32 -16.68
C GLU A 173 -2.66 -4.47 -17.29
N MET A 174 -3.60 -5.13 -16.58
CA MET A 174 -4.99 -5.25 -17.02
C MET A 174 -5.73 -3.91 -17.04
N GLN A 175 -5.51 -3.06 -16.02
CA GLN A 175 -6.09 -1.73 -15.99
C GLN A 175 -5.61 -0.87 -17.16
N ASN A 176 -4.33 -0.94 -17.50
CA ASN A 176 -3.78 -0.20 -18.66
C ASN A 176 -4.41 -0.60 -20.00
N MET A 177 -4.97 -1.81 -20.11
CA MET A 177 -5.71 -2.23 -21.31
C MET A 177 -7.09 -1.58 -21.41
N LEU A 178 -7.60 -0.93 -20.37
CA LEU A 178 -8.87 -0.21 -20.39
C LEU A 178 -8.75 1.17 -21.04
N PHE A 179 -7.56 1.73 -21.06
CA PHE A 179 -7.29 2.99 -21.75
C PHE A 179 -7.23 2.80 -23.26
N PRO A 180 -7.49 3.86 -24.07
CA PRO A 180 -7.35 3.79 -25.52
C PRO A 180 -5.95 3.35 -25.94
N SER A 181 -5.86 2.25 -26.70
CA SER A 181 -4.57 1.74 -27.21
C SER A 181 -3.96 2.62 -28.29
N THR A 182 -4.80 3.36 -28.99
CA THR A 182 -4.41 4.32 -30.04
C THR A 182 -5.22 5.59 -29.87
N LEU A 183 -4.55 6.72 -30.00
CA LEU A 183 -5.16 8.03 -30.00
C LEU A 183 -5.02 8.66 -31.39
N PRO A 184 -6.04 9.39 -31.89
CA PRO A 184 -5.97 10.01 -33.21
C PRO A 184 -4.80 10.98 -33.37
N HIS A 185 -4.08 10.83 -34.46
CA HIS A 185 -3.04 11.76 -34.88
C HIS A 185 -3.12 11.90 -36.40
N ASN A 186 -3.81 12.93 -36.88
CA ASN A 186 -4.06 13.20 -38.30
C ASN A 186 -4.14 14.71 -38.55
N ASP A 187 -4.44 15.12 -39.76
CA ASP A 187 -4.48 16.54 -40.16
C ASP A 187 -5.56 17.37 -39.46
N ILE A 188 -6.59 16.74 -38.88
CA ILE A 188 -7.71 17.39 -38.22
C ILE A 188 -7.50 17.39 -36.68
N LEU A 189 -6.94 16.31 -36.16
CA LEU A 189 -6.90 16.06 -34.74
C LEU A 189 -5.54 15.45 -34.34
N ASP A 190 -4.87 16.11 -33.41
CA ASP A 190 -3.65 15.64 -32.78
C ASP A 190 -3.93 15.42 -31.29
N THR A 191 -3.73 14.20 -30.78
CA THR A 191 -4.05 13.83 -29.41
C THR A 191 -2.90 13.12 -28.74
N ALA A 192 -2.73 13.33 -27.44
CA ALA A 192 -1.78 12.63 -26.61
C ALA A 192 -2.31 12.46 -25.19
N ALA A 193 -1.87 11.40 -24.53
CA ALA A 193 -2.19 11.18 -23.12
C ALA A 193 -0.96 10.75 -22.32
N PHE A 194 -1.02 10.99 -21.01
CA PHE A 194 -0.06 10.52 -20.03
C PHE A 194 -0.82 10.06 -18.80
N TYR A 195 -0.41 8.93 -18.23
CA TYR A 195 -0.98 8.41 -16.98
C TYR A 195 0.13 7.85 -16.10
N LEU A 196 0.11 8.26 -14.85
CA LEU A 196 1.03 7.81 -13.81
C LEU A 196 0.22 7.55 -12.53
N PRO A 197 -0.08 6.31 -12.19
CA PRO A 197 -0.76 6.00 -10.95
C PRO A 197 0.15 6.22 -9.74
N HIS A 198 -0.42 6.73 -8.65
CA HIS A 198 0.28 6.91 -7.37
C HIS A 198 0.67 5.56 -6.73
N GLN A 199 -0.22 4.58 -6.82
CA GLN A 199 0.04 3.19 -6.42
C GLN A 199 0.20 2.31 -7.66
N GLN A 200 0.12 0.98 -7.51
CA GLN A 200 0.17 0.07 -8.66
C GLN A 200 -1.05 0.22 -9.58
N VAL A 201 -2.21 0.56 -9.00
CA VAL A 201 -3.48 0.80 -9.73
C VAL A 201 -4.10 2.10 -9.22
N GLY A 202 -4.82 2.82 -10.07
CA GLY A 202 -5.37 4.14 -9.77
C GLY A 202 -6.86 4.29 -10.06
N GLY A 203 -7.41 5.45 -9.63
CA GLY A 203 -8.81 5.84 -9.86
C GLY A 203 -9.03 6.65 -11.12
N ASP A 204 -8.00 7.29 -11.63
CA ASP A 204 -8.07 8.17 -12.80
C ASP A 204 -8.37 7.40 -14.09
N TYR A 205 -9.13 8.04 -14.94
CA TYR A 205 -9.52 7.49 -16.22
C TYR A 205 -9.62 8.58 -17.29
N TYR A 206 -9.17 8.29 -18.50
CA TYR A 206 -9.46 9.07 -19.70
C TYR A 206 -9.88 8.15 -20.84
N ASP A 207 -10.71 8.68 -21.75
CA ASP A 207 -11.11 7.94 -22.94
C ASP A 207 -11.29 8.85 -24.15
N PHE A 208 -11.18 8.23 -25.33
CA PHE A 208 -11.49 8.82 -26.61
C PHE A 208 -12.37 7.83 -27.39
N ILE A 209 -13.54 8.29 -27.85
CA ILE A 209 -14.57 7.45 -28.47
C ILE A 209 -14.98 8.07 -29.80
N GLU A 210 -14.71 7.39 -30.89
CA GLU A 210 -15.24 7.75 -32.21
C GLU A 210 -16.72 7.37 -32.26
N LEU A 211 -17.59 8.35 -32.58
CA LEU A 211 -19.05 8.15 -32.64
C LEU A 211 -19.51 7.93 -34.07
N ASN A 212 -19.01 8.73 -34.98
CA ASN A 212 -19.25 8.64 -36.44
C ASN A 212 -18.21 9.49 -37.16
N ASP A 213 -18.30 9.58 -38.51
CA ASP A 213 -17.32 10.30 -39.37
C ASP A 213 -17.11 11.79 -38.97
N ASN A 214 -18.12 12.41 -38.34
CA ASN A 214 -18.09 13.82 -37.99
C ASN A 214 -18.11 14.09 -36.48
N GLU A 215 -18.22 13.07 -35.66
CA GLU A 215 -18.35 13.25 -34.21
C GLU A 215 -17.48 12.29 -33.42
N PHE A 216 -16.83 12.82 -32.41
CA PHE A 216 -16.13 12.05 -31.41
C PHE A 216 -16.44 12.58 -30.01
N ALA A 217 -16.19 11.75 -29.04
CA ALA A 217 -16.28 12.11 -27.63
C ALA A 217 -14.97 11.83 -26.91
N PHE A 218 -14.76 12.54 -25.82
CA PHE A 218 -13.65 12.29 -24.91
C PHE A 218 -14.06 12.62 -23.48
N CYS A 219 -13.40 12.02 -22.54
CA CYS A 219 -13.67 12.26 -21.12
C CYS A 219 -12.39 12.11 -20.29
N MET A 220 -12.47 12.68 -19.09
CA MET A 220 -11.55 12.44 -18.00
C MET A 220 -12.34 12.36 -16.70
N GLY A 221 -12.05 11.37 -15.88
CA GLY A 221 -12.70 11.18 -14.60
C GLY A 221 -11.72 10.74 -13.53
N ASP A 222 -12.09 10.99 -12.29
CA ASP A 222 -11.36 10.53 -11.12
C ASP A 222 -12.34 9.93 -10.10
N VAL A 223 -12.00 8.76 -9.60
CA VAL A 223 -12.77 8.02 -8.60
C VAL A 223 -12.27 8.35 -7.22
N SER A 224 -13.15 8.84 -6.36
CA SER A 224 -12.82 9.20 -4.97
C SER A 224 -12.12 8.06 -4.22
N GLY A 225 -10.97 8.38 -3.57
CA GLY A 225 -10.11 7.42 -2.87
C GLY A 225 -9.14 6.71 -3.81
N LYS A 226 -8.30 5.82 -3.27
CA LYS A 226 -7.12 5.29 -3.96
C LYS A 226 -7.08 3.75 -3.96
N GLY A 227 -6.19 3.20 -4.78
CA GLY A 227 -5.87 1.78 -4.81
C GLY A 227 -6.94 0.90 -5.46
N VAL A 228 -6.98 -0.38 -5.08
CA VAL A 228 -7.78 -1.42 -5.76
C VAL A 228 -9.27 -1.10 -5.82
N ALA A 229 -9.83 -0.52 -4.76
CA ALA A 229 -11.26 -0.21 -4.74
C ALA A 229 -11.64 0.90 -5.74
N ALA A 230 -10.78 1.92 -5.89
CA ALA A 230 -10.96 2.96 -6.90
C ALA A 230 -10.78 2.40 -8.32
N ALA A 231 -9.75 1.58 -8.55
CA ALA A 231 -9.50 0.93 -9.82
C ALA A 231 -10.64 0.02 -10.29
N LEU A 232 -11.27 -0.74 -9.37
CA LEU A 232 -12.42 -1.58 -9.69
C LEU A 232 -13.66 -0.75 -10.07
N LEU A 233 -13.94 0.33 -9.33
CA LEU A 233 -15.05 1.23 -9.66
C LEU A 233 -14.79 1.95 -11.00
N MET A 234 -13.56 2.38 -11.26
CA MET A 234 -13.14 2.96 -12.55
C MET A 234 -13.38 1.99 -13.71
N SER A 235 -12.97 0.72 -13.56
CA SER A 235 -13.18 -0.30 -14.60
C SER A 235 -14.66 -0.55 -14.89
N ASN A 236 -15.49 -0.60 -13.83
CA ASN A 236 -16.94 -0.71 -13.97
C ASN A 236 -17.53 0.53 -14.64
N PHE A 237 -17.07 1.70 -14.25
CA PHE A 237 -17.48 2.98 -14.85
C PHE A 237 -17.15 3.04 -16.33
N GLN A 238 -15.92 2.72 -16.74
CA GLN A 238 -15.47 2.68 -18.13
C GLN A 238 -16.37 1.80 -18.98
N ALA A 239 -16.69 0.58 -18.54
CA ALA A 239 -17.53 -0.34 -19.28
C ALA A 239 -18.96 0.22 -19.47
N ASN A 240 -19.54 0.81 -18.43
CA ASN A 240 -20.85 1.45 -18.51
C ASN A 240 -20.82 2.68 -19.43
N LEU A 241 -19.82 3.54 -19.31
CA LEU A 241 -19.66 4.74 -20.14
C LEU A 241 -19.66 4.38 -21.63
N ARG A 242 -18.80 3.46 -22.04
CA ARG A 242 -18.68 3.05 -23.46
C ARG A 242 -19.98 2.48 -24.01
N VAL A 243 -20.69 1.65 -23.25
CA VAL A 243 -21.98 1.09 -23.67
C VAL A 243 -23.03 2.20 -23.78
N LEU A 244 -23.16 3.04 -22.76
CA LEU A 244 -24.19 4.07 -22.70
C LEU A 244 -23.97 5.16 -23.76
N PHE A 245 -22.73 5.49 -24.09
CA PHE A 245 -22.41 6.51 -25.09
C PHE A 245 -22.97 6.17 -26.48
N HIS A 246 -23.00 4.89 -26.85
CA HIS A 246 -23.57 4.45 -28.14
C HIS A 246 -25.11 4.42 -28.17
N HIS A 247 -25.75 4.46 -27.00
CA HIS A 247 -27.22 4.35 -26.91
C HIS A 247 -27.90 5.65 -26.48
N THR A 248 -27.14 6.67 -26.09
CA THR A 248 -27.69 7.91 -25.56
C THR A 248 -27.42 9.07 -26.50
N THR A 249 -28.43 9.90 -26.74
CA THR A 249 -28.35 11.01 -27.72
C THR A 249 -27.85 12.32 -27.10
N SER A 250 -28.05 12.54 -25.80
CA SER A 250 -27.63 13.76 -25.10
C SER A 250 -26.66 13.46 -23.96
N LEU A 251 -25.74 14.38 -23.68
CA LEU A 251 -24.82 14.28 -22.57
C LEU A 251 -25.57 14.33 -21.22
N THR A 252 -26.61 15.12 -21.13
CA THR A 252 -27.47 15.22 -19.92
C THR A 252 -28.08 13.86 -19.55
N GLU A 253 -28.66 13.15 -20.53
CA GLU A 253 -29.22 11.81 -20.28
C GLU A 253 -28.13 10.82 -19.89
N LEU A 254 -26.97 10.86 -20.56
CA LEU A 254 -25.81 10.03 -20.23
C LEU A 254 -25.36 10.24 -18.78
N ILE A 255 -25.26 11.48 -18.33
CA ILE A 255 -24.89 11.80 -16.94
C ILE A 255 -25.92 11.22 -15.93
N HIS A 256 -27.21 11.31 -16.21
CA HIS A 256 -28.24 10.69 -15.34
C HIS A 256 -28.08 9.18 -15.25
N GLN A 257 -27.88 8.51 -16.39
CA GLN A 257 -27.71 7.05 -16.42
C GLN A 257 -26.41 6.62 -15.72
N LEU A 258 -25.30 7.32 -15.95
CA LEU A 258 -24.02 7.07 -15.28
C LEU A 258 -24.13 7.28 -13.75
N ASN A 259 -24.81 8.35 -13.31
CA ASN A 259 -25.03 8.60 -11.89
C ASN A 259 -25.74 7.41 -11.21
N ALA A 260 -26.81 6.91 -11.81
CA ALA A 260 -27.53 5.75 -11.30
C ALA A 260 -26.64 4.49 -11.22
N LYS A 261 -25.74 4.29 -12.22
CA LYS A 261 -24.79 3.17 -12.22
C LYS A 261 -23.72 3.30 -11.14
N VAL A 262 -23.19 4.51 -10.93
CA VAL A 262 -22.21 4.77 -9.87
C VAL A 262 -22.82 4.55 -8.50
N LEU A 263 -24.03 5.09 -8.23
CA LEU A 263 -24.76 4.87 -6.99
C LEU A 263 -25.00 3.38 -6.70
N ALA A 264 -25.45 2.63 -7.71
CA ALA A 264 -25.68 1.19 -7.58
C ALA A 264 -24.39 0.40 -7.26
N SER A 265 -23.26 0.80 -7.86
CA SER A 265 -21.98 0.11 -7.69
C SER A 265 -21.26 0.51 -6.40
N ALA A 266 -21.28 1.79 -6.06
CA ALA A 266 -20.56 2.36 -4.92
C ALA A 266 -21.36 2.41 -3.62
N LYS A 267 -22.68 2.18 -3.68
CA LYS A 267 -23.61 2.23 -2.53
C LYS A 267 -23.50 3.53 -1.71
N GLY A 268 -23.15 4.64 -2.38
CA GLY A 268 -22.95 5.95 -1.74
C GLY A 268 -21.62 6.13 -0.99
N GLU A 269 -20.73 5.14 -0.98
CA GLU A 269 -19.42 5.26 -0.30
C GLU A 269 -18.36 5.97 -1.15
N LYS A 270 -18.55 5.99 -2.47
CA LYS A 270 -17.65 6.61 -3.43
C LYS A 270 -18.40 7.39 -4.49
N PHE A 271 -17.75 8.39 -5.03
CA PHE A 271 -18.23 9.20 -6.13
C PHE A 271 -17.17 9.30 -7.22
N ILE A 272 -17.56 9.79 -8.37
CA ILE A 272 -16.67 10.02 -9.51
C ILE A 272 -16.82 11.47 -9.96
N THR A 273 -15.71 12.20 -10.07
CA THR A 273 -15.67 13.45 -10.79
C THR A 273 -15.46 13.16 -12.27
N LEU A 274 -16.18 13.83 -13.16
CA LEU A 274 -16.14 13.54 -14.59
C LEU A 274 -16.21 14.80 -15.43
N PHE A 275 -15.26 15.00 -16.31
CA PHE A 275 -15.42 15.84 -17.47
C PHE A 275 -15.75 14.99 -18.69
N ILE A 276 -16.80 15.33 -19.43
CA ILE A 276 -17.21 14.62 -20.63
C ILE A 276 -17.59 15.60 -21.72
N ALA A 277 -17.13 15.35 -22.93
CA ALA A 277 -17.36 16.22 -24.07
C ALA A 277 -17.63 15.44 -25.36
N LYS A 278 -18.45 16.03 -26.22
CA LYS A 278 -18.74 15.62 -27.59
C LYS A 278 -18.33 16.73 -28.54
N TYR A 279 -17.59 16.39 -29.56
CA TYR A 279 -17.16 17.34 -30.58
C TYR A 279 -17.72 16.98 -31.94
N ASN A 280 -18.29 17.96 -32.63
CA ASN A 280 -18.74 17.84 -34.01
C ASN A 280 -17.78 18.59 -34.96
N THR A 281 -17.09 17.87 -35.83
CA THR A 281 -16.06 18.41 -36.71
C THR A 281 -16.63 19.29 -37.80
N ALA A 282 -17.86 18.99 -38.27
CA ALA A 282 -18.51 19.76 -39.35
C ALA A 282 -18.97 21.14 -38.87
N THR A 283 -19.50 21.24 -37.66
CA THR A 283 -19.95 22.50 -37.06
C THR A 283 -18.89 23.17 -36.19
N ARG A 284 -17.76 22.48 -35.91
CA ARG A 284 -16.69 22.88 -35.00
C ARG A 284 -17.21 23.19 -33.58
N THR A 285 -18.20 22.44 -33.14
CA THR A 285 -18.87 22.68 -31.88
C THR A 285 -18.46 21.64 -30.84
N LEU A 286 -17.96 22.11 -29.71
CA LEU A 286 -17.71 21.33 -28.50
C LEU A 286 -18.92 21.51 -27.57
N THR A 287 -19.60 20.40 -27.24
CA THR A 287 -20.62 20.34 -26.18
C THR A 287 -20.04 19.52 -25.04
N TYR A 288 -20.14 20.01 -23.79
CA TYR A 288 -19.51 19.35 -22.65
C TYR A 288 -20.34 19.51 -21.37
N ILE A 289 -20.07 18.61 -20.41
CA ILE A 289 -20.53 18.69 -19.03
C ILE A 289 -19.34 18.43 -18.12
N ASN A 290 -19.12 19.31 -17.15
CA ASN A 290 -18.16 19.11 -16.07
C ASN A 290 -18.91 18.70 -14.80
N ALA A 291 -18.85 17.42 -14.43
CA ALA A 291 -19.44 16.90 -13.20
C ALA A 291 -18.40 16.96 -12.06
N ALA A 292 -18.17 18.18 -11.56
CA ALA A 292 -17.25 18.48 -10.45
C ALA A 292 -15.79 18.00 -10.65
N HIS A 293 -15.35 17.80 -11.90
CA HIS A 293 -13.96 17.47 -12.21
C HIS A 293 -13.11 18.72 -12.35
N ASN A 294 -11.78 18.58 -12.22
CA ASN A 294 -10.84 19.66 -12.51
C ASN A 294 -11.12 20.23 -13.89
N PRO A 295 -11.47 21.53 -14.01
CA PRO A 295 -11.97 22.05 -15.26
C PRO A 295 -10.89 22.09 -16.33
N PRO A 296 -11.07 21.44 -17.49
CA PRO A 296 -10.11 21.47 -18.58
C PRO A 296 -9.84 22.89 -19.10
N ILE A 297 -8.64 23.06 -19.59
CA ILE A 297 -8.20 24.33 -20.20
C ILE A 297 -8.38 24.25 -21.71
N LEU A 298 -9.21 25.13 -22.27
CA LEU A 298 -9.31 25.33 -23.71
C LEU A 298 -8.50 26.56 -24.09
N ALA A 299 -7.40 26.32 -24.80
CA ALA A 299 -6.44 27.35 -25.22
C ALA A 299 -6.51 27.59 -26.73
N THR A 300 -6.39 28.84 -27.12
CA THR A 300 -6.28 29.32 -28.51
C THR A 300 -5.10 30.29 -28.60
N PRO A 301 -4.65 30.70 -29.81
CA PRO A 301 -3.65 31.75 -29.94
C PRO A 301 -4.07 33.11 -29.34
N HIS A 302 -5.36 33.27 -29.00
CA HIS A 302 -5.91 34.52 -28.44
C HIS A 302 -6.08 34.49 -26.91
N GLY A 303 -5.85 33.35 -26.27
CA GLY A 303 -6.00 33.17 -24.83
C GLY A 303 -6.58 31.82 -24.46
N ALA A 304 -6.88 31.64 -23.19
CA ALA A 304 -7.44 30.39 -22.65
C ALA A 304 -8.63 30.64 -21.75
N ILE A 305 -9.59 29.72 -21.83
CA ILE A 305 -10.76 29.63 -20.94
C ILE A 305 -10.77 28.28 -20.22
N ILE A 306 -11.48 28.20 -19.13
CA ILE A 306 -11.72 26.94 -18.42
C ILE A 306 -13.13 26.41 -18.74
N LEU A 307 -13.26 25.08 -18.79
CA LEU A 307 -14.51 24.42 -19.12
C LEU A 307 -15.16 23.89 -17.84
N ASP A 308 -15.87 24.76 -17.14
CA ASP A 308 -16.41 24.51 -15.78
C ASP A 308 -17.93 24.37 -15.73
N VAL A 309 -18.64 24.52 -16.86
CA VAL A 309 -20.10 24.39 -16.90
C VAL A 309 -20.52 22.92 -16.75
N GLY A 310 -21.44 22.63 -15.83
CA GLY A 310 -21.86 21.24 -15.63
C GLY A 310 -22.76 21.00 -14.43
N CYS A 311 -22.39 20.06 -13.58
CA CYS A 311 -23.16 19.59 -12.43
C CYS A 311 -22.25 19.06 -11.30
N THR A 312 -22.85 18.50 -10.26
CA THR A 312 -22.15 17.78 -9.18
C THR A 312 -21.55 16.47 -9.66
N GLY A 313 -20.58 15.92 -8.91
CA GLY A 313 -19.99 14.61 -9.21
C GLY A 313 -21.00 13.47 -9.18
N LEU A 314 -20.70 12.43 -9.94
CA LEU A 314 -21.53 11.24 -10.08
C LEU A 314 -21.48 10.41 -8.80
N GLY A 315 -22.64 9.97 -8.32
CA GLY A 315 -22.73 9.19 -7.08
C GLY A 315 -22.83 10.02 -5.79
N MET A 316 -22.76 11.36 -5.88
CA MET A 316 -22.90 12.23 -4.71
C MET A 316 -24.35 12.40 -4.26
N PHE A 317 -25.31 12.35 -5.20
CA PHE A 317 -26.73 12.52 -4.94
C PHE A 317 -27.54 11.47 -5.71
N GLU A 318 -28.66 11.03 -5.16
CA GLU A 318 -29.57 10.11 -5.87
C GLU A 318 -30.08 10.73 -7.16
N GLU A 319 -30.48 11.99 -7.11
CA GLU A 319 -30.84 12.80 -8.27
C GLU A 319 -29.91 14.01 -8.34
N ILE A 320 -29.30 14.23 -9.51
CA ILE A 320 -28.46 15.42 -9.74
C ILE A 320 -29.40 16.64 -9.85
N PRO A 321 -29.26 17.65 -8.97
CA PRO A 321 -30.27 18.74 -8.90
C PRO A 321 -30.39 19.56 -10.17
N GLN A 322 -29.27 19.78 -10.86
CA GLN A 322 -29.23 20.58 -12.09
C GLN A 322 -28.04 20.14 -12.94
N ILE A 323 -28.30 19.87 -14.22
CA ILE A 323 -27.24 19.62 -15.21
C ILE A 323 -27.29 20.75 -16.24
N LYS A 324 -26.14 21.34 -16.53
CA LYS A 324 -25.98 22.35 -17.59
C LYS A 324 -24.95 21.85 -18.60
N GLU A 325 -25.28 22.01 -19.88
CA GLU A 325 -24.33 21.77 -20.97
C GLU A 325 -23.60 23.08 -21.31
N GLY A 326 -22.27 23.03 -21.37
CA GLY A 326 -21.46 24.09 -21.95
C GLY A 326 -21.32 23.86 -23.44
N VAL A 327 -21.34 24.93 -24.22
CA VAL A 327 -21.17 24.89 -25.68
C VAL A 327 -20.13 25.90 -26.10
N VAL A 328 -19.13 25.46 -26.87
CA VAL A 328 -18.08 26.32 -27.41
C VAL A 328 -17.90 26.03 -28.90
N VAL A 329 -17.93 27.05 -29.71
CA VAL A 329 -17.52 26.96 -31.11
C VAL A 329 -16.01 27.18 -31.18
N THR A 330 -15.29 26.19 -31.68
CA THR A 330 -13.83 26.23 -31.74
C THR A 330 -13.33 26.90 -33.01
N ILE A 331 -12.14 27.46 -32.91
CA ILE A 331 -11.38 27.99 -34.07
C ILE A 331 -10.22 27.04 -34.41
N PRO A 332 -9.62 27.14 -35.60
CA PRO A 332 -8.41 26.38 -35.91
C PRO A 332 -7.31 26.57 -34.88
N LYS A 333 -6.57 25.50 -34.57
CA LYS A 333 -5.52 25.44 -33.54
C LYS A 333 -6.04 25.59 -32.10
N THR A 334 -7.30 25.21 -31.87
CA THR A 334 -7.80 25.09 -30.49
C THR A 334 -7.16 23.87 -29.82
N THR A 335 -6.55 24.07 -28.67
CA THR A 335 -5.96 23.02 -27.82
C THR A 335 -6.80 22.87 -26.56
N ILE A 336 -7.21 21.64 -26.22
CA ILE A 336 -7.91 21.31 -24.97
C ILE A 336 -7.01 20.40 -24.15
N VAL A 337 -6.83 20.72 -22.89
CA VAL A 337 -6.02 19.96 -21.94
C VAL A 337 -6.88 19.59 -20.74
N CYS A 338 -7.16 18.29 -20.62
CA CYS A 338 -7.81 17.68 -19.44
C CYS A 338 -6.72 17.13 -18.50
N TYR A 339 -6.93 17.25 -17.22
CA TYR A 339 -5.95 16.84 -16.20
C TYR A 339 -6.68 16.50 -14.88
N THR A 340 -6.07 15.65 -14.07
CA THR A 340 -6.55 15.31 -12.72
C THR A 340 -5.87 16.18 -11.66
N ASP A 341 -6.42 16.19 -10.46
CA ASP A 341 -5.99 17.03 -9.34
C ASP A 341 -4.51 16.77 -8.95
N GLY A 342 -4.04 15.52 -9.01
CA GLY A 342 -2.64 15.18 -8.74
C GLY A 342 -1.61 15.95 -9.57
N LEU A 343 -2.03 16.56 -10.70
CA LEU A 343 -1.18 17.43 -11.50
C LEU A 343 -1.05 18.82 -10.91
N VAL A 344 -2.17 19.46 -10.55
CA VAL A 344 -2.20 20.86 -10.08
C VAL A 344 -2.00 21.00 -8.58
N GLU A 345 -2.29 19.96 -7.81
CA GLU A 345 -2.05 19.88 -6.36
C GLU A 345 -0.65 19.30 -6.02
N LEU A 346 0.20 19.12 -7.04
CA LEU A 346 1.57 18.70 -6.83
C LEU A 346 2.36 19.81 -6.13
N GLU A 347 2.83 19.49 -4.92
CA GLU A 347 3.56 20.44 -4.09
C GLU A 347 5.08 20.45 -4.37
N ASN A 348 5.67 21.64 -4.25
CA ASN A 348 7.11 21.81 -4.18
C ASN A 348 7.66 21.59 -2.75
N ASN A 349 8.98 21.71 -2.55
CA ASN A 349 9.59 21.57 -1.22
C ASN A 349 9.15 22.64 -0.20
N ALA A 350 8.58 23.76 -0.65
CA ALA A 350 8.02 24.80 0.22
C ALA A 350 6.57 24.52 0.63
N GLY A 351 5.92 23.47 0.06
CA GLY A 351 4.51 23.16 0.29
C GLY A 351 3.55 24.01 -0.54
N GLU A 352 4.00 24.54 -1.68
CA GLU A 352 3.19 25.32 -2.60
C GLU A 352 2.74 24.41 -3.74
N ASP A 353 1.44 24.49 -4.11
CA ASP A 353 0.87 23.75 -5.23
C ASP A 353 1.34 24.31 -6.58
N PHE A 354 1.46 23.45 -7.60
CA PHE A 354 1.76 23.86 -8.96
C PHE A 354 0.69 24.83 -9.51
N GLY A 355 -0.55 24.52 -9.28
CA GLY A 355 -1.71 25.34 -9.55
C GLY A 355 -2.13 25.43 -11.01
N ILE A 356 -3.42 25.73 -11.21
CA ILE A 356 -4.03 25.84 -12.55
C ILE A 356 -3.45 27.00 -13.38
N GLU A 357 -3.09 28.12 -12.75
CA GLU A 357 -2.53 29.27 -13.47
C GLU A 357 -1.15 28.98 -14.04
N SER A 358 -0.32 28.21 -13.33
CA SER A 358 0.97 27.73 -13.83
C SER A 358 0.80 26.82 -15.04
N LEU A 359 -0.16 25.87 -14.95
CA LEU A 359 -0.48 24.98 -16.04
C LEU A 359 -0.97 25.75 -17.28
N LYS A 360 -1.91 26.69 -17.08
CA LYS A 360 -2.45 27.55 -18.15
C LYS A 360 -1.37 28.40 -18.83
N ALA A 361 -0.48 29.00 -18.03
CA ALA A 361 0.65 29.77 -18.57
C ALA A 361 1.60 28.89 -19.40
N LEU A 362 1.85 27.67 -18.93
CA LEU A 362 2.71 26.70 -19.63
C LEU A 362 2.08 26.27 -20.98
N ILE A 363 0.78 25.97 -21.01
CA ILE A 363 0.05 25.60 -22.22
C ILE A 363 0.10 26.75 -23.24
N LEU A 364 -0.22 27.97 -22.83
CA LEU A 364 -0.20 29.14 -23.71
C LEU A 364 1.19 29.44 -24.28
N LYS A 365 2.23 29.27 -23.44
CA LYS A 365 3.62 29.45 -23.87
C LYS A 365 4.04 28.45 -24.94
N HIS A 366 3.47 27.25 -24.94
CA HIS A 366 3.85 26.15 -25.81
C HIS A 366 2.72 25.67 -26.73
N ILE A 367 1.77 26.55 -27.04
CA ILE A 367 0.55 26.23 -27.80
C ILE A 367 0.82 25.71 -29.23
N ASP A 368 1.96 26.06 -29.82
CA ASP A 368 2.32 25.61 -31.16
C ASP A 368 2.90 24.20 -31.24
N LEU A 369 3.27 23.58 -30.09
CA LEU A 369 3.78 22.22 -30.06
C LEU A 369 2.68 21.22 -30.43
N ASP A 370 3.10 20.06 -30.96
CA ASP A 370 2.25 18.87 -31.03
C ASP A 370 1.90 18.39 -29.60
N MET A 371 0.82 17.59 -29.49
CA MET A 371 0.29 17.22 -28.17
C MET A 371 1.23 16.31 -27.38
N GLN A 372 2.00 15.46 -28.05
CA GLN A 372 2.98 14.63 -27.37
C GLN A 372 4.11 15.47 -26.77
N SER A 373 4.61 16.44 -27.52
CA SER A 373 5.65 17.38 -27.08
C SER A 373 5.14 18.31 -25.97
N LEU A 374 3.88 18.75 -26.05
CA LEU A 374 3.25 19.56 -25.00
C LEU A 374 3.12 18.77 -23.70
N ASN A 375 2.57 17.56 -23.75
CA ASN A 375 2.43 16.69 -22.58
C ASN A 375 3.79 16.41 -21.94
N LYS A 376 4.79 16.09 -22.75
CA LYS A 376 6.16 15.89 -22.24
C LYS A 376 6.69 17.15 -21.53
N ARG A 377 6.49 18.34 -22.11
CA ARG A 377 6.93 19.59 -21.49
C ARG A 377 6.22 19.85 -20.16
N ILE A 378 4.92 19.55 -20.06
CA ILE A 378 4.17 19.66 -18.82
C ILE A 378 4.76 18.73 -17.77
N ILE A 379 4.95 17.46 -18.10
CA ILE A 379 5.49 16.46 -17.16
C ILE A 379 6.92 16.78 -16.73
N ASP A 380 7.79 17.17 -17.64
CA ASP A 380 9.17 17.59 -17.33
C ASP A 380 9.16 18.78 -16.34
N THR A 381 8.26 19.76 -16.56
CA THR A 381 8.11 20.91 -15.65
C THR A 381 7.62 20.48 -14.26
N LEU A 382 6.70 19.53 -14.16
CA LEU A 382 6.23 18.97 -12.89
C LEU A 382 7.33 18.23 -12.14
N ILE A 383 8.16 17.44 -12.85
CA ILE A 383 9.31 16.74 -12.27
C ILE A 383 10.28 17.75 -11.64
N ASP A 384 10.57 18.84 -12.35
CA ASP A 384 11.45 19.90 -11.85
C ASP A 384 10.82 20.64 -10.66
N TYR A 385 9.51 20.88 -10.71
CA TYR A 385 8.77 21.58 -9.66
C TYR A 385 8.71 20.82 -8.34
N LYS A 386 8.39 19.52 -8.39
CA LYS A 386 8.28 18.68 -7.18
C LYS A 386 9.61 18.44 -6.47
N GLN A 387 10.74 18.58 -7.18
CA GLN A 387 12.08 18.32 -6.65
C GLN A 387 12.20 16.92 -5.99
N SER A 388 12.40 16.86 -4.66
CA SER A 388 12.55 15.61 -3.90
C SER A 388 11.25 15.02 -3.36
N LYS A 389 10.10 15.73 -3.48
CA LYS A 389 8.80 15.22 -3.03
C LYS A 389 8.32 14.04 -3.89
N SER A 390 7.58 13.16 -3.26
CA SER A 390 6.87 12.08 -3.95
C SER A 390 5.56 12.60 -4.52
N TYR A 391 5.05 11.95 -5.56
CA TYR A 391 3.67 12.18 -5.99
C TYR A 391 2.72 11.74 -4.89
N ILE A 392 1.66 12.50 -4.67
CA ILE A 392 0.66 12.26 -3.61
C ILE A 392 -0.63 11.66 -4.15
N ASP A 393 -0.87 11.80 -5.46
CA ASP A 393 -2.03 11.27 -6.16
C ASP A 393 -1.71 10.75 -7.55
N ASP A 394 -2.70 10.11 -8.20
CA ASP A 394 -2.64 9.73 -9.60
C ASP A 394 -2.48 10.99 -10.48
N ILE A 395 -1.75 10.90 -11.57
CA ILE A 395 -1.60 11.98 -12.55
C ILE A 395 -2.08 11.47 -13.89
N ALA A 396 -3.19 12.03 -14.36
CA ALA A 396 -3.66 11.84 -15.72
C ALA A 396 -3.65 13.17 -16.47
N LEU A 397 -3.22 13.11 -17.72
CA LEU A 397 -3.17 14.24 -18.65
C LEU A 397 -3.63 13.76 -20.02
N PHE A 398 -4.65 14.38 -20.57
CA PHE A 398 -5.14 14.11 -21.91
C PHE A 398 -5.27 15.42 -22.68
N SER A 399 -4.56 15.53 -23.78
CA SER A 399 -4.50 16.72 -24.60
C SER A 399 -4.97 16.44 -26.02
N LEU A 400 -5.72 17.35 -26.58
CA LEU A 400 -6.14 17.30 -27.96
C LEU A 400 -6.04 18.68 -28.61
N LYS A 401 -5.59 18.72 -29.88
CA LYS A 401 -5.53 19.91 -30.72
C LYS A 401 -6.38 19.70 -31.97
N ILE A 402 -7.23 20.68 -32.25
CA ILE A 402 -8.13 20.70 -33.39
C ILE A 402 -7.58 21.70 -34.43
N SER A 403 -7.27 21.23 -35.62
CA SER A 403 -6.70 22.02 -36.76
C SER A 403 -7.75 22.83 -37.47
#